data_8700a76281b334edd874b0dcbc68754a
#
_entry.id   8700a76281b334edd874b0dcbc68754a
#
_cell.length_a   1.000
_cell.length_b   1.000
_cell.length_c   1.000
_cell.angle_alpha   90.00
_cell.angle_beta   90.00
_cell.angle_gamma   90.00
#
_symmetry.space_group_name_H-M   'P 1'
#
loop_
_entity.id
_entity.type
_entity.pdbx_description
1 polymer ?
#
loop_
_entity_poly.entity_id
_entity_poly.type
_entity_poly.pdbx_seq_one_letter_code
_entity_poly.pdbx_strand_id
1 'polypeptide(L)'
;MLGIEPDSFRDALDKGVQTLQQSGSDVILMNLQYSPRTDPMMHVGPYADAMRLVAEDHNIPLFNRMAIMKYWNDEGVFDFYSMSNDGTVERVHHCIGRLLADLVIGSSKAVQNKPTQ
;
A
#
# COMPACT_ATOMS: atom_id res chain seq x y z
N MET A 1 11.66 7.40 -13.82
CA MET A 1 10.25 7.47 -14.20
C MET A 1 9.96 8.83 -14.80
N LEU A 2 9.41 8.85 -15.97
CA LEU A 2 9.03 10.09 -16.59
C LEU A 2 7.80 10.63 -15.89
N GLY A 3 8.04 11.45 -15.16
CA GLY A 3 7.58 12.40 -14.40
C GLY A 3 6.15 12.71 -14.29
N ILE A 4 5.35 11.90 -13.63
CA ILE A 4 4.20 12.48 -12.95
C ILE A 4 4.74 13.03 -11.63
N GLU A 5 4.62 14.36 -11.44
CA GLU A 5 5.02 14.97 -10.19
C GLU A 5 4.13 14.50 -9.03
N PRO A 6 4.64 14.51 -7.80
CA PRO A 6 3.87 14.05 -6.64
C PRO A 6 2.51 14.73 -6.47
N ASP A 7 2.41 16.03 -6.75
CA ASP A 7 1.14 16.75 -6.64
C ASP A 7 0.12 16.28 -7.67
N SER A 8 0.56 16.07 -8.91
CA SER A 8 -0.29 15.55 -9.97
C SER A 8 -0.72 14.13 -9.69
N PHE A 9 0.18 13.31 -9.15
CA PHE A 9 -0.11 11.96 -8.70
C PHE A 9 -1.18 11.96 -7.61
N ARG A 10 -1.02 12.83 -6.62
CA ARG A 10 -1.98 12.97 -5.52
C ARG A 10 -3.36 13.36 -6.03
N ASP A 11 -3.42 14.34 -6.93
CA ASP A 11 -4.69 14.80 -7.50
C ASP A 11 -5.41 13.70 -8.28
N ALA A 12 -4.67 12.95 -9.09
CA ALA A 12 -5.22 11.85 -9.86
C ALA A 12 -5.74 10.73 -8.95
N LEU A 13 -4.99 10.39 -7.92
CA LEU A 13 -5.36 9.37 -6.96
C LEU A 13 -6.59 9.80 -6.16
N ASP A 14 -6.64 11.06 -5.73
CA ASP A 14 -7.75 11.64 -4.99
C ASP A 14 -9.05 11.53 -5.81
N LYS A 15 -8.99 11.91 -7.07
CA LYS A 15 -10.13 11.81 -7.99
C LYS A 15 -10.56 10.37 -8.22
N GLY A 16 -9.61 9.45 -8.37
CA GLY A 16 -9.89 8.03 -8.54
C GLY A 16 -10.61 7.45 -7.34
N VAL A 17 -10.14 7.73 -6.15
CA VAL A 17 -10.77 7.27 -4.90
C VAL A 17 -12.17 7.86 -4.77
N GLN A 18 -12.31 9.16 -5.03
CA GLN A 18 -13.60 9.82 -4.96
C GLN A 18 -14.61 9.20 -5.93
N THR A 19 -14.19 8.93 -7.15
CA THR A 19 -15.04 8.30 -8.17
C THR A 19 -15.51 6.92 -7.72
N LEU A 20 -14.61 6.11 -7.16
CA LEU A 20 -14.96 4.77 -6.68
C LEU A 20 -15.93 4.84 -5.50
N GLN A 21 -15.71 5.75 -4.57
CA GLN A 21 -16.60 5.93 -3.42
C GLN A 21 -17.99 6.40 -3.86
N GLN A 22 -18.04 7.30 -4.82
CA GLN A 22 -19.32 7.80 -5.35
C GLN A 22 -20.12 6.71 -6.06
N SER A 23 -19.45 5.71 -6.62
CA SER A 23 -20.13 4.56 -7.23
C SER A 23 -20.53 3.48 -6.23
N GLY A 24 -20.29 3.71 -4.95
CA GLY A 24 -20.68 2.80 -3.88
C GLY A 24 -19.64 1.74 -3.53
N SER A 25 -18.44 1.86 -4.08
CA SER A 25 -17.36 0.91 -3.80
C SER A 25 -16.60 1.28 -2.53
N ASP A 26 -16.23 0.28 -1.76
CA ASP A 26 -15.25 0.43 -0.68
C ASP A 26 -13.86 0.38 -1.27
N VAL A 27 -12.95 1.21 -0.77
CA VAL A 27 -11.61 1.35 -1.32
C VAL A 27 -10.57 1.07 -0.25
N ILE A 28 -9.56 0.30 -0.61
CA ILE A 28 -8.34 0.13 0.18
C ILE A 28 -7.19 0.50 -0.74
N LEU A 29 -6.30 1.38 -0.27
CA LEU A 29 -5.09 1.70 -1.00
C LEU A 29 -3.96 0.78 -0.56
N MET A 30 -3.16 0.35 -1.52
CA MET A 30 -1.93 -0.38 -1.26
C MET A 30 -0.78 0.43 -1.84
N ASN A 31 0.20 0.77 -1.02
CA ASN A 31 1.30 1.58 -1.49
C ASN A 31 2.40 0.75 -2.16
N LEU A 32 3.53 1.39 -2.39
CA LEU A 32 4.60 0.89 -3.25
C LEU A 32 5.26 -0.36 -2.68
N GLN A 33 5.80 -1.17 -3.60
CA GLN A 33 6.67 -2.28 -3.23
C GLN A 33 8.04 -1.74 -2.84
N TYR A 34 8.59 -2.24 -1.73
CA TYR A 34 9.93 -1.87 -1.32
C TYR A 34 10.95 -2.65 -2.13
N SER A 35 11.97 -1.95 -2.64
CA SER A 35 13.12 -2.56 -3.28
C SER A 35 14.39 -1.85 -2.81
N PRO A 36 15.26 -2.53 -2.06
CA PRO A 36 16.48 -1.89 -1.56
C PRO A 36 17.45 -1.48 -2.66
N ARG A 37 17.37 -2.12 -3.85
CA ARG A 37 18.22 -1.76 -4.98
C ARG A 37 17.81 -0.46 -5.64
N THR A 38 16.51 -0.17 -5.67
CA THR A 38 15.97 1.00 -6.36
C THR A 38 15.64 2.15 -5.41
N ASP A 39 15.47 1.86 -4.13
CA ASP A 39 15.07 2.86 -3.14
C ASP A 39 16.01 4.09 -3.12
N PRO A 40 17.35 3.93 -3.14
CA PRO A 40 18.23 5.09 -3.19
C PRO A 40 18.22 5.84 -4.52
N MET A 41 17.72 5.21 -5.58
CA MET A 41 17.72 5.78 -6.94
C MET A 41 16.41 6.46 -7.30
N MET A 42 15.35 6.17 -6.57
CA MET A 42 14.01 6.68 -6.85
C MET A 42 13.46 7.39 -5.63
N HIS A 43 13.04 8.63 -5.80
CA HIS A 43 12.43 9.39 -4.73
C HIS A 43 10.96 8.98 -4.56
N VAL A 44 10.74 7.83 -3.93
CA VAL A 44 9.39 7.30 -3.75
C VAL A 44 8.67 7.87 -2.53
N GLY A 45 9.41 8.49 -1.61
CA GLY A 45 8.85 9.07 -0.38
C GLY A 45 7.68 10.02 -0.61
N PRO A 46 7.80 11.02 -1.51
CA PRO A 46 6.70 11.93 -1.78
C PRO A 46 5.45 11.24 -2.33
N TYR A 47 5.62 10.17 -3.09
CA TYR A 47 4.46 9.39 -3.60
C TYR A 47 3.81 8.58 -2.51
N ALA A 48 4.60 7.97 -1.63
CA ALA A 48 4.08 7.25 -0.46
C ALA A 48 3.33 8.22 0.47
N ASP A 49 3.87 9.41 0.68
CA ASP A 49 3.21 10.45 1.47
C ASP A 49 1.90 10.89 0.84
N ALA A 50 1.88 11.07 -0.48
CA ALA A 50 0.65 11.43 -1.20
C ALA A 50 -0.43 10.36 -1.00
N MET A 51 -0.07 9.10 -1.07
CA MET A 51 -1.02 8.01 -0.84
C MET A 51 -1.55 8.01 0.59
N ARG A 52 -0.69 8.25 1.57
CA ARG A 52 -1.10 8.36 2.97
C ARG A 52 -2.10 9.50 3.18
N LEU A 53 -1.81 10.65 2.57
CA LEU A 53 -2.68 11.83 2.71
C LEU A 53 -4.04 11.60 2.05
N VAL A 54 -4.06 10.99 0.87
CA VAL A 54 -5.34 10.65 0.20
C VAL A 54 -6.13 9.66 1.04
N ALA A 55 -5.48 8.65 1.61
CA ALA A 55 -6.15 7.68 2.48
C ALA A 55 -6.76 8.37 3.70
N GLU A 56 -6.03 9.31 4.33
CA GLU A 56 -6.53 10.09 5.46
C GLU A 56 -7.70 10.98 5.05
N ASP A 57 -7.57 11.68 3.94
CA ASP A 57 -8.61 12.62 3.46
C ASP A 57 -9.92 11.90 3.16
N HIS A 58 -9.87 10.70 2.64
CA HIS A 58 -11.05 9.92 2.30
C HIS A 58 -11.45 8.91 3.37
N ASN A 59 -10.70 8.85 4.47
CA ASN A 59 -10.95 7.95 5.58
C ASN A 59 -11.02 6.49 5.14
N ILE A 60 -10.05 6.08 4.33
CA ILE A 60 -9.93 4.72 3.82
C ILE A 60 -8.66 4.05 4.34
N PRO A 61 -8.64 2.72 4.46
CA PRO A 61 -7.44 2.01 4.90
C PRO A 61 -6.32 2.13 3.89
N LEU A 62 -5.09 2.24 4.39
CA LEU A 62 -3.88 2.15 3.59
C LEU A 62 -3.10 0.90 3.99
N PHE A 63 -2.90 -0.01 3.04
CA PHE A 63 -2.00 -1.14 3.24
C PHE A 63 -0.58 -0.69 2.95
N ASN A 64 0.21 -0.49 3.98
CA ASN A 64 1.57 0.05 3.85
C ASN A 64 2.57 -1.07 3.55
N ARG A 65 2.48 -1.61 2.33
CA ARG A 65 3.34 -2.69 1.85
C ARG A 65 4.81 -2.31 1.90
N MET A 66 5.13 -1.07 1.54
CA MET A 66 6.49 -0.58 1.52
C MET A 66 7.14 -0.65 2.90
N ALA A 67 6.44 -0.17 3.92
CA ALA A 67 6.96 -0.20 5.29
C ALA A 67 7.10 -1.62 5.83
N ILE A 68 6.15 -2.48 5.52
CA ILE A 68 6.18 -3.88 5.93
C ILE A 68 7.38 -4.60 5.31
N MET A 69 7.59 -4.44 4.02
CA MET A 69 8.70 -5.07 3.32
C MET A 69 10.05 -4.52 3.78
N LYS A 70 10.13 -3.20 4.02
CA LYS A 70 11.33 -2.58 4.55
C LYS A 70 11.67 -3.14 5.93
N TYR A 71 10.68 -3.28 6.80
CA TYR A 71 10.85 -3.88 8.12
C TYR A 71 11.39 -5.31 8.00
N TRP A 72 10.80 -6.13 7.13
CA TRP A 72 11.26 -7.49 6.93
C TRP A 72 12.71 -7.54 6.44
N ASN A 73 13.08 -6.65 5.54
CA ASN A 73 14.45 -6.59 5.03
C ASN A 73 15.42 -6.15 6.13
N ASP A 74 15.08 -5.12 6.89
CA ASP A 74 15.93 -4.58 7.95
C ASP A 74 16.10 -5.58 9.09
N GLU A 75 15.09 -6.37 9.40
CA GLU A 75 15.12 -7.37 10.46
C GLU A 75 15.62 -8.74 9.98
N GLY A 76 15.96 -8.87 8.70
CA GLY A 76 16.50 -10.10 8.15
C GLY A 76 15.48 -11.22 7.92
N VAL A 77 14.18 -10.90 7.94
CA VAL A 77 13.14 -11.90 7.68
C VAL A 77 13.21 -12.38 6.23
N PHE A 78 13.38 -11.45 5.30
CA PHE A 78 13.61 -11.74 3.88
C PHE A 78 14.75 -10.90 3.37
N ASP A 79 15.56 -11.46 2.48
CA ASP A 79 16.63 -10.74 1.80
C ASP A 79 16.14 -10.29 0.43
N PHE A 80 15.77 -9.01 0.32
CA PHE A 80 15.27 -8.44 -0.93
C PHE A 80 16.38 -8.06 -1.91
N TYR A 81 17.65 -8.10 -1.48
CA TYR A 81 18.77 -7.93 -2.40
C TYR A 81 18.98 -9.16 -3.28
N SER A 82 18.63 -10.34 -2.78
CA SER A 82 18.92 -11.63 -3.42
C SER A 82 17.63 -12.41 -3.66
N MET A 83 16.60 -11.77 -4.21
CA MET A 83 15.30 -12.42 -4.45
C MET A 83 15.28 -13.26 -5.73
N SER A 84 16.37 -13.89 -6.10
CA SER A 84 16.48 -14.53 -7.41
C SER A 84 15.92 -15.94 -7.48
N ASN A 85 15.76 -16.62 -6.34
CA ASN A 85 15.33 -18.02 -6.33
C ASN A 85 14.85 -18.44 -4.94
N ASP A 86 14.81 -19.71 -4.63
CA ASP A 86 14.57 -20.30 -3.31
C ASP A 86 13.15 -20.07 -2.77
N GLY A 87 12.22 -19.68 -3.61
CA GLY A 87 10.84 -19.43 -3.17
C GLY A 87 10.67 -18.19 -2.30
N THR A 88 11.69 -17.32 -2.20
CA THR A 88 11.60 -16.09 -1.40
C THR A 88 10.50 -15.19 -1.91
N VAL A 89 10.41 -15.01 -3.24
CA VAL A 89 9.36 -14.18 -3.86
C VAL A 89 7.98 -14.72 -3.50
N GLU A 90 7.81 -16.03 -3.61
CA GLU A 90 6.53 -16.68 -3.29
C GLU A 90 6.17 -16.51 -1.82
N ARG A 91 7.14 -16.66 -0.92
CA ARG A 91 6.91 -16.49 0.52
C ARG A 91 6.55 -15.04 0.86
N VAL A 92 7.24 -14.08 0.24
CA VAL A 92 6.92 -12.65 0.43
C VAL A 92 5.49 -12.36 -0.04
N HIS A 93 5.14 -12.81 -1.25
CA HIS A 93 3.78 -12.59 -1.78
C HIS A 93 2.73 -13.27 -0.92
N HIS A 94 3.02 -14.47 -0.41
CA HIS A 94 2.11 -15.17 0.49
C HIS A 94 1.88 -14.37 1.78
N CYS A 95 2.95 -13.88 2.40
CA CYS A 95 2.85 -13.08 3.62
C CYS A 95 2.11 -11.76 3.38
N ILE A 96 2.41 -11.07 2.28
CA ILE A 96 1.70 -9.85 1.90
C ILE A 96 0.22 -10.15 1.69
N GLY A 97 -0.09 -11.23 0.98
CA GLY A 97 -1.47 -11.63 0.74
C GLY A 97 -2.25 -11.90 2.01
N ARG A 98 -1.63 -12.57 2.97
CA ARG A 98 -2.25 -12.83 4.27
C ARG A 98 -2.52 -11.55 5.03
N LEU A 99 -1.55 -10.64 5.10
CA LEU A 99 -1.72 -9.36 5.80
C LEU A 99 -2.78 -8.52 5.13
N LEU A 100 -2.81 -8.49 3.81
CA LEU A 100 -3.84 -7.77 3.06
C LEU A 100 -5.23 -8.38 3.31
N ALA A 101 -5.32 -9.71 3.30
CA ALA A 101 -6.59 -10.39 3.61
C ALA A 101 -7.06 -10.06 5.03
N ASP A 102 -6.16 -10.04 6.00
CA ASP A 102 -6.49 -9.67 7.39
C ASP A 102 -7.01 -8.24 7.45
N LEU A 103 -6.40 -7.31 6.72
CA LEU A 103 -6.87 -5.93 6.65
C LEU A 103 -8.27 -5.84 6.04
N VAL A 104 -8.52 -6.55 4.95
CA VAL A 104 -9.84 -6.57 4.30
C VAL A 104 -10.90 -7.12 5.24
N ILE A 105 -10.60 -8.25 5.89
CA ILE A 105 -11.52 -8.86 6.86
C ILE A 105 -11.77 -7.92 8.02
N GLY A 106 -10.72 -7.32 8.57
CA GLY A 106 -10.84 -6.38 9.69
C GLY A 106 -11.67 -5.15 9.32
N SER A 107 -11.45 -4.60 8.15
CA SER A 107 -12.20 -3.44 7.65
C SER A 107 -13.67 -3.80 7.43
N SER A 108 -13.96 -4.97 6.87
CA SER A 108 -15.31 -5.45 6.66
C SER A 108 -16.05 -5.64 7.99
N LYS A 109 -15.40 -6.23 8.99
CA LYS A 109 -15.97 -6.39 10.33
C LYS A 109 -16.25 -5.04 10.99
N ALA A 110 -15.35 -4.09 10.84
CA ALA A 110 -15.53 -2.75 11.39
C ALA A 110 -16.76 -2.07 10.79
N VAL A 111 -16.97 -2.21 9.48
CA VAL A 111 -18.15 -1.68 8.80
C VAL A 111 -19.43 -2.35 9.32
N GLN A 112 -19.41 -3.69 9.46
CA GLN A 112 -20.56 -4.43 9.96
C GLN A 112 -20.93 -4.08 11.39
N ASN A 113 -19.96 -3.69 12.20
CA ASN A 113 -20.13 -3.38 13.62
C ASN A 113 -20.43 -1.90 13.87
N LYS A 114 -20.45 -1.07 12.84
CA LYS A 114 -20.82 0.33 12.99
C LYS A 114 -22.30 0.45 13.36
N PRO A 115 -22.63 1.29 14.36
CA PRO A 115 -24.04 1.53 14.67
C PRO A 115 -24.73 2.10 13.43
N THR A 116 -25.88 1.53 13.11
CA THR A 116 -26.74 2.09 12.08
C THR A 116 -27.37 3.37 12.62
N GLN A 117 -27.18 4.40 11.89
CA GLN A 117 -27.85 5.66 12.20
C GLN A 117 -29.06 5.86 11.31
#